data_35e22f15b02598f8e73f5ca59dfdde37
#
_entry.id   35e22f15b02598f8e73f5ca59dfdde37
#
_cell.length_a   1.000
_cell.length_b   1.000
_cell.length_c   1.000
_cell.angle_alpha   90.00
_cell.angle_beta   90.00
_cell.angle_gamma   90.00
#
_symmetry.space_group_name_H-M   'P 1'
#
loop_
_entity.id
_entity.type
_entity.pdbx_description
1 polymer ?
#
loop_
_entity_poly.entity_id
_entity_poly.type
_entity_poly.pdbx_seq_one_letter_code
_entity_poly.pdbx_strand_id
1 'polypeptide(L)'
;METIYIQNVFMCKFNFIMTESEFNRTREELLENISELFLKYGLRSTSMDDICSHLKISKKTLYQYFSNKDDLVEQIMMHRRNNYRTQKDIEELKQHNSIEIMLTIRDHIIRSFNSRMPANLFDLKKYHPDVYQRVNNKDQIFIQNLFNEVIDKGIRDGYFRSD
;
A
#
# COMPACT_ATOMS: atom_id res chain seq x y z
N MET A 1 20.16 -2.08 -21.18
CA MET A 1 20.11 -3.56 -21.19
C MET A 1 18.87 -3.94 -20.39
N GLU A 2 17.78 -4.24 -21.09
CA GLU A 2 16.51 -4.63 -20.46
C GLU A 2 16.61 -6.08 -20.04
N THR A 3 16.45 -6.31 -18.72
CA THR A 3 16.49 -7.64 -18.14
C THR A 3 15.15 -8.33 -18.42
N ILE A 4 15.17 -9.32 -19.30
CA ILE A 4 14.01 -10.14 -19.65
C ILE A 4 13.82 -11.16 -18.51
N TYR A 5 12.73 -11.03 -17.76
CA TYR A 5 12.37 -11.98 -16.71
C TYR A 5 11.72 -13.22 -17.34
N ILE A 6 12.47 -14.30 -17.40
CA ILE A 6 11.94 -15.62 -17.78
C ILE A 6 11.48 -16.31 -16.50
N GLN A 7 10.21 -16.15 -16.13
CA GLN A 7 9.61 -17.07 -15.17
C GLN A 7 9.22 -18.36 -15.90
N ASN A 8 9.89 -19.47 -15.54
CA ASN A 8 9.55 -20.81 -15.95
C ASN A 8 8.11 -21.14 -15.53
N VAL A 9 7.17 -21.04 -16.45
CA VAL A 9 5.85 -21.64 -16.31
C VAL A 9 5.62 -22.50 -17.53
N PHE A 10 5.43 -23.77 -17.27
CA PHE A 10 5.07 -24.85 -18.19
C PHE A 10 4.15 -24.38 -19.32
N MET A 11 4.60 -24.71 -20.54
CA MET A 11 3.95 -24.56 -21.82
C MET A 11 2.42 -24.67 -21.83
N CYS A 12 1.76 -23.62 -22.31
CA CYS A 12 0.69 -23.75 -23.32
C CYS A 12 0.54 -22.43 -24.09
N LYS A 13 0.98 -22.46 -25.33
CA LYS A 13 0.58 -21.63 -26.49
C LYS A 13 -0.08 -20.27 -26.23
N PHE A 14 0.71 -19.29 -25.81
CA PHE A 14 0.69 -17.90 -26.24
C PHE A 14 1.89 -17.23 -25.57
N ASN A 15 3.01 -17.12 -26.27
CA ASN A 15 4.18 -16.37 -25.80
C ASN A 15 3.86 -14.88 -25.87
N PHE A 16 3.20 -14.37 -24.83
CA PHE A 16 3.23 -12.95 -24.55
C PHE A 16 4.35 -12.72 -23.52
N ILE A 17 5.51 -12.35 -24.01
CA ILE A 17 6.63 -11.93 -23.14
C ILE A 17 6.31 -10.49 -22.72
N MET A 18 5.76 -10.31 -21.52
CA MET A 18 5.62 -8.99 -20.93
C MET A 18 6.99 -8.52 -20.44
N THR A 19 7.29 -7.26 -20.66
CA THR A 19 8.45 -6.60 -20.03
C THR A 19 8.18 -6.42 -18.53
N GLU A 20 9.22 -6.29 -17.72
CA GLU A 20 9.08 -6.04 -16.28
C GLU A 20 8.25 -4.76 -16.00
N SER A 21 8.40 -3.74 -16.83
CA SER A 21 7.63 -2.51 -16.72
C SER A 21 6.13 -2.71 -17.01
N GLU A 22 5.78 -3.50 -18.03
CA GLU A 22 4.39 -3.84 -18.34
C GLU A 22 3.74 -4.72 -17.25
N PHE A 23 4.48 -5.69 -16.72
CA PHE A 23 4.04 -6.52 -15.60
C PHE A 23 3.72 -5.69 -14.36
N ASN A 24 4.62 -4.77 -13.99
CA ASN A 24 4.44 -3.90 -12.84
C ASN A 24 3.28 -2.93 -13.04
N ARG A 25 3.15 -2.33 -14.22
CA ARG A 25 2.03 -1.43 -14.55
C ARG A 25 0.67 -2.13 -14.45
N THR A 26 0.54 -3.32 -15.03
CA THR A 26 -0.70 -4.10 -14.94
C THR A 26 -1.00 -4.49 -13.50
N ARG A 27 0.03 -4.82 -12.69
CA ARG A 27 -0.13 -5.14 -11.28
C ARG A 27 -0.64 -3.94 -10.48
N GLU A 28 -0.12 -2.75 -10.70
CA GLU A 28 -0.58 -1.53 -10.05
C GLU A 28 -2.03 -1.19 -10.41
N GLU A 29 -2.40 -1.28 -11.68
CA GLU A 29 -3.78 -1.11 -12.16
C GLU A 29 -4.74 -2.13 -11.48
N LEU A 30 -4.32 -3.38 -11.31
CA LEU A 30 -5.10 -4.39 -10.60
C LEU A 30 -5.26 -4.03 -9.11
N LEU A 31 -4.19 -3.60 -8.44
CA LEU A 31 -4.23 -3.20 -7.03
C LEU A 31 -5.19 -2.02 -6.79
N GLU A 32 -5.20 -1.02 -7.68
CA GLU A 32 -6.12 0.10 -7.62
C GLU A 32 -7.57 -0.35 -7.77
N ASN A 33 -7.90 -1.07 -8.84
CA ASN A 33 -9.25 -1.55 -9.11
C ASN A 33 -9.78 -2.47 -8.00
N ILE A 34 -8.95 -3.39 -7.50
CA ILE A 34 -9.34 -4.28 -6.40
C ILE A 34 -9.49 -3.52 -5.09
N SER A 35 -8.65 -2.51 -4.84
CA SER A 35 -8.79 -1.62 -3.69
C SER A 35 -10.15 -0.93 -3.66
N GLU A 36 -10.64 -0.45 -4.81
CA GLU A 36 -11.99 0.13 -4.94
C GLU A 36 -13.10 -0.88 -4.65
N LEU A 37 -12.95 -2.13 -5.10
CA LEU A 37 -13.89 -3.20 -4.79
C LEU A 37 -13.96 -3.46 -3.27
N PHE A 38 -12.82 -3.52 -2.60
CA PHE A 38 -12.78 -3.69 -1.14
C PHE A 38 -13.39 -2.50 -0.39
N LEU A 39 -13.21 -1.27 -0.90
CA LEU A 39 -13.86 -0.09 -0.32
C LEU A 39 -15.38 -0.11 -0.49
N LYS A 40 -15.86 -0.64 -1.61
CA LYS A 40 -17.29 -0.65 -1.96
C LYS A 40 -18.05 -1.78 -1.27
N TYR A 41 -17.48 -2.98 -1.29
CA TYR A 41 -18.15 -4.21 -0.87
C TYR A 41 -17.63 -4.78 0.45
N GLY A 42 -16.49 -4.29 0.93
CA GLY A 42 -15.82 -4.80 2.12
C GLY A 42 -14.81 -5.91 1.81
N LEU A 43 -13.76 -5.97 2.62
CA LEU A 43 -12.68 -6.94 2.48
C LEU A 43 -13.18 -8.39 2.66
N ARG A 44 -14.02 -8.60 3.67
CA ARG A 44 -14.56 -9.92 3.98
C ARG A 44 -15.47 -10.47 2.87
N SER A 45 -16.34 -9.61 2.35
CA SER A 45 -17.42 -9.99 1.42
C SER A 45 -16.92 -10.25 0.01
N THR A 46 -15.71 -9.80 -0.35
CA THR A 46 -15.16 -9.91 -1.69
C THR A 46 -14.21 -11.11 -1.77
N SER A 47 -14.58 -12.14 -2.50
CA SER A 47 -13.73 -13.32 -2.78
C SER A 47 -12.81 -13.10 -3.98
N MET A 48 -11.82 -14.00 -4.17
CA MET A 48 -10.99 -14.00 -5.38
C MET A 48 -11.84 -14.23 -6.65
N ASP A 49 -12.94 -14.98 -6.54
CA ASP A 49 -13.86 -15.23 -7.64
C ASP A 49 -14.68 -13.99 -8.02
N ASP A 50 -15.14 -13.24 -7.01
CA ASP A 50 -15.83 -11.97 -7.23
C ASP A 50 -14.91 -10.95 -7.92
N ILE A 51 -13.65 -10.90 -7.53
CA ILE A 51 -12.64 -10.05 -8.18
C ILE A 51 -12.47 -10.42 -9.64
N CYS A 52 -12.29 -11.72 -9.94
CA CYS A 52 -12.19 -12.20 -11.33
C CYS A 52 -13.41 -11.82 -12.16
N SER A 53 -14.60 -12.03 -11.62
CA SER A 53 -15.87 -11.72 -12.27
C SER A 53 -16.01 -10.22 -12.56
N HIS A 54 -15.65 -9.38 -11.59
CA HIS A 54 -15.79 -7.93 -11.68
C HIS A 54 -14.81 -7.32 -12.68
N LEU A 55 -13.55 -7.77 -12.63
CA LEU A 55 -12.48 -7.28 -13.50
C LEU A 55 -12.46 -8.01 -14.86
N LYS A 56 -13.33 -9.01 -15.07
CA LYS A 56 -13.39 -9.83 -16.29
C LYS A 56 -12.05 -10.47 -16.66
N ILE A 57 -11.32 -10.92 -15.65
CA ILE A 57 -10.05 -11.64 -15.80
C ILE A 57 -10.19 -13.10 -15.37
N SER A 58 -9.32 -13.96 -15.89
CA SER A 58 -9.30 -15.36 -15.47
C SER A 58 -8.66 -15.52 -14.08
N LYS A 59 -9.06 -16.57 -13.33
CA LYS A 59 -8.38 -16.95 -12.09
C LYS A 59 -6.87 -17.13 -12.32
N LYS A 60 -6.50 -17.77 -13.43
CA LYS A 60 -5.10 -17.98 -13.80
C LYS A 60 -4.35 -16.63 -13.87
N THR A 61 -4.96 -15.63 -14.48
CA THR A 61 -4.38 -14.28 -14.58
C THR A 61 -4.21 -13.64 -13.20
N LEU A 62 -5.24 -13.68 -12.35
CA LEU A 62 -5.17 -13.11 -11.00
C LEU A 62 -4.08 -13.77 -10.15
N TYR A 63 -3.99 -15.11 -10.20
CA TYR A 63 -3.00 -15.89 -9.45
C TYR A 63 -1.57 -15.79 -10.01
N GLN A 64 -1.35 -15.17 -11.16
CA GLN A 64 -0.01 -14.80 -11.63
C GLN A 64 0.56 -13.61 -10.84
N TYR A 65 -0.30 -12.74 -10.32
CA TYR A 65 0.09 -11.54 -9.58
C TYR A 65 0.01 -11.71 -8.06
N PHE A 66 -0.94 -12.53 -7.59
CA PHE A 66 -1.24 -12.68 -6.17
C PHE A 66 -1.42 -14.15 -5.82
N SER A 67 -0.59 -14.65 -4.92
CA SER A 67 -0.59 -16.09 -4.56
C SER A 67 -1.86 -16.53 -3.84
N ASN A 68 -2.47 -15.64 -3.08
CA ASN A 68 -3.72 -15.86 -2.34
C ASN A 68 -4.33 -14.52 -1.91
N LYS A 69 -5.48 -14.57 -1.22
CA LYS A 69 -6.17 -13.36 -0.76
C LYS A 69 -5.36 -12.56 0.27
N ASP A 70 -4.63 -13.22 1.17
CA ASP A 70 -3.81 -12.55 2.17
C ASP A 70 -2.66 -11.77 1.52
N ASP A 71 -1.99 -12.37 0.55
CA ASP A 71 -0.97 -11.72 -0.26
C ASP A 71 -1.53 -10.50 -1.01
N LEU A 72 -2.69 -10.67 -1.67
CA LEU A 72 -3.37 -9.57 -2.34
C LEU A 72 -3.72 -8.42 -1.38
N VAL A 73 -4.27 -8.75 -0.21
CA VAL A 73 -4.63 -7.76 0.81
C VAL A 73 -3.40 -7.02 1.32
N GLU A 74 -2.31 -7.74 1.61
CA GLU A 74 -1.05 -7.13 2.04
C GLU A 74 -0.52 -6.17 0.97
N GLN A 75 -0.52 -6.60 -0.28
CA GLN A 75 -0.03 -5.78 -1.39
C GLN A 75 -0.90 -4.53 -1.61
N ILE A 76 -2.23 -4.61 -1.49
CA ILE A 76 -3.13 -3.45 -1.54
C ILE A 76 -2.83 -2.47 -0.40
N MET A 77 -2.65 -2.96 0.82
CA MET A 77 -2.34 -2.09 1.96
C MET A 77 -1.00 -1.37 1.75
N MET A 78 0.01 -2.08 1.24
CA MET A 78 1.32 -1.49 0.92
C MET A 78 1.23 -0.48 -0.23
N HIS A 79 0.52 -0.82 -1.31
CA HIS A 79 0.32 0.08 -2.46
C HIS A 79 -0.36 1.38 -2.04
N ARG A 80 -1.46 1.29 -1.29
CA ARG A 80 -2.16 2.47 -0.75
C ARG A 80 -1.25 3.31 0.13
N ARG A 81 -0.48 2.69 1.01
CA ARG A 81 0.48 3.39 1.85
C ARG A 81 1.51 4.17 1.03
N ASN A 82 2.06 3.56 -0.02
CA ASN A 82 3.06 4.19 -0.87
C ASN A 82 2.45 5.36 -1.67
N ASN A 83 1.21 5.23 -2.13
CA ASN A 83 0.50 6.30 -2.85
C ASN A 83 0.17 7.50 -1.97
N TYR A 84 -0.06 7.28 -0.65
CA TYR A 84 -0.25 8.37 0.31
C TYR A 84 1.05 9.02 0.79
N ARG A 85 2.21 8.44 0.45
CA ARG A 85 3.53 8.83 0.95
C ARG A 85 4.54 8.76 -0.18
N THR A 86 4.31 9.56 -1.23
CA THR A 86 5.31 9.63 -2.30
C THR A 86 6.61 10.20 -1.73
N GLN A 87 7.74 9.75 -2.26
CA GLN A 87 9.05 10.29 -1.90
C GLN A 87 9.07 11.82 -2.02
N LYS A 88 8.34 12.34 -3.00
CA LYS A 88 8.18 13.77 -3.26
C LYS A 88 7.47 14.50 -2.12
N ASP A 89 6.39 13.90 -1.58
CA ASP A 89 5.65 14.51 -0.46
C ASP A 89 6.51 14.60 0.80
N ILE A 90 7.34 13.58 1.04
CA ILE A 90 8.28 13.55 2.18
C ILE A 90 9.40 14.59 1.98
N GLU A 91 9.94 14.72 0.78
CA GLU A 91 10.98 15.71 0.48
C GLU A 91 10.43 17.14 0.55
N GLU A 92 9.20 17.37 0.07
CA GLU A 92 8.51 18.65 0.19
C GLU A 92 8.22 19.00 1.66
N LEU A 93 7.77 18.04 2.46
CA LEU A 93 7.61 18.20 3.91
C LEU A 93 8.91 18.61 4.61
N LYS A 94 10.06 18.07 4.20
CA LYS A 94 11.38 18.40 4.79
C LYS A 94 11.77 19.86 4.59
N GLN A 95 11.19 20.58 3.63
CA GLN A 95 11.44 22.01 3.39
C GLN A 95 10.69 22.91 4.39
N HIS A 96 9.66 22.39 5.06
CA HIS A 96 8.90 23.11 6.06
C HIS A 96 9.58 23.07 7.44
N ASN A 97 9.19 23.99 8.33
CA ASN A 97 9.64 23.91 9.72
C ASN A 97 8.99 22.73 10.46
N SER A 98 9.57 22.29 11.56
CA SER A 98 9.14 21.10 12.29
C SER A 98 7.71 21.20 12.82
N ILE A 99 7.22 22.40 13.13
CA ILE A 99 5.84 22.63 13.61
C ILE A 99 4.86 22.41 12.46
N GLU A 100 5.11 22.96 11.27
CA GLU A 100 4.29 22.76 10.08
C GLU A 100 4.23 21.29 9.65
N ILE A 101 5.38 20.59 9.73
CA ILE A 101 5.43 19.14 9.47
C ILE A 101 4.52 18.38 10.44
N MET A 102 4.59 18.67 11.75
CA MET A 102 3.74 18.02 12.76
C MET A 102 2.24 18.29 12.50
N LEU A 103 1.88 19.51 12.14
CA LEU A 103 0.49 19.86 11.80
C LEU A 103 0.02 19.10 10.55
N THR A 104 0.85 18.98 9.54
CA THR A 104 0.53 18.22 8.32
C THR A 104 0.35 16.74 8.61
N ILE A 105 1.22 16.13 9.43
CA ILE A 105 1.09 14.74 9.88
C ILE A 105 -0.22 14.55 10.65
N ARG A 106 -0.54 15.44 11.58
CA ARG A 106 -1.81 15.40 12.33
C ARG A 106 -3.01 15.41 11.40
N ASP A 107 -3.06 16.33 10.44
CA ASP A 107 -4.18 16.47 9.52
C ASP A 107 -4.32 15.26 8.61
N HIS A 108 -3.20 14.65 8.23
CA HIS A 108 -3.20 13.39 7.50
C HIS A 108 -3.77 12.24 8.32
N ILE A 109 -3.38 12.11 9.59
CA ILE A 109 -3.92 11.10 10.51
C ILE A 109 -5.43 11.30 10.68
N ILE A 110 -5.91 12.51 10.94
CA ILE A 110 -7.35 12.80 11.11
C ILE A 110 -8.13 12.44 9.85
N ARG A 111 -7.65 12.80 8.66
CA ARG A 111 -8.29 12.45 7.38
C ARG A 111 -8.35 10.94 7.15
N SER A 112 -7.29 10.23 7.51
CA SER A 112 -7.24 8.77 7.41
C SER A 112 -8.27 8.08 8.31
N PHE A 113 -8.50 8.60 9.52
CA PHE A 113 -9.53 8.09 10.42
C PHE A 113 -10.96 8.36 9.93
N ASN A 114 -11.20 9.47 9.24
CA ASN A 114 -12.52 9.85 8.72
C ASN A 114 -12.84 9.18 7.36
N SER A 115 -11.88 8.53 6.73
CA SER A 115 -12.10 7.78 5.50
C SER A 115 -12.79 6.44 5.80
N ARG A 116 -13.35 5.75 4.75
CA ARG A 116 -13.96 4.41 4.86
C ARG A 116 -12.98 3.28 5.29
N MET A 117 -11.78 3.66 5.74
CA MET A 117 -10.72 2.80 6.27
C MET A 117 -11.10 1.99 7.52
N PRO A 118 -11.90 2.52 8.50
CA PRO A 118 -12.17 1.80 9.74
C PRO A 118 -12.80 0.42 9.56
N ALA A 119 -13.74 0.27 8.62
CA ALA A 119 -14.41 -1.01 8.38
C ALA A 119 -13.44 -2.06 7.80
N ASN A 120 -12.64 -1.65 6.81
CA ASN A 120 -11.63 -2.55 6.22
C ASN A 120 -10.50 -2.88 7.19
N LEU A 121 -10.14 -1.96 8.09
CA LEU A 121 -9.14 -2.19 9.12
C LEU A 121 -9.66 -3.19 10.19
N PHE A 122 -10.93 -3.09 10.55
CA PHE A 122 -11.57 -4.06 11.44
C PHE A 122 -11.58 -5.46 10.81
N ASP A 123 -11.98 -5.56 9.54
CA ASP A 123 -11.99 -6.82 8.80
C ASP A 123 -10.59 -7.40 8.67
N LEU A 124 -9.60 -6.56 8.36
CA LEU A 124 -8.20 -6.94 8.27
C LEU A 124 -7.71 -7.53 9.60
N LYS A 125 -7.94 -6.83 10.70
CA LYS A 125 -7.53 -7.29 12.04
C LYS A 125 -8.22 -8.59 12.45
N LYS A 126 -9.49 -8.77 12.10
CA LYS A 126 -10.29 -9.91 12.50
C LYS A 126 -10.08 -11.15 11.64
N TYR A 127 -9.97 -10.98 10.33
CA TYR A 127 -9.97 -12.08 9.37
C TYR A 127 -8.60 -12.36 8.73
N HIS A 128 -7.66 -11.39 8.83
CA HIS A 128 -6.29 -11.47 8.30
C HIS A 128 -5.28 -10.97 9.35
N PRO A 129 -5.25 -11.55 10.57
CA PRO A 129 -4.46 -11.01 11.70
C PRO A 129 -2.96 -10.95 11.40
N ASP A 130 -2.41 -11.92 10.68
CA ASP A 130 -0.99 -11.95 10.34
C ASP A 130 -0.63 -10.84 9.33
N VAL A 131 -1.50 -10.60 8.36
CA VAL A 131 -1.35 -9.48 7.42
C VAL A 131 -1.44 -8.15 8.18
N TYR A 132 -2.42 -8.02 9.07
CA TYR A 132 -2.56 -6.84 9.91
C TYR A 132 -1.30 -6.55 10.71
N GLN A 133 -0.72 -7.55 11.36
CA GLN A 133 0.51 -7.38 12.14
C GLN A 133 1.68 -6.94 11.27
N ARG A 134 1.89 -7.58 10.11
CA ARG A 134 2.98 -7.21 9.19
C ARG A 134 2.85 -5.77 8.69
N VAL A 135 1.64 -5.38 8.28
CA VAL A 135 1.38 -4.01 7.80
C VAL A 135 1.55 -3.00 8.94
N ASN A 136 0.95 -3.28 10.10
CA ASN A 136 1.00 -2.40 11.26
C ASN A 136 2.43 -2.19 11.78
N ASN A 137 3.24 -3.24 11.86
CA ASN A 137 4.64 -3.14 12.30
C ASN A 137 5.46 -2.23 11.36
N LYS A 138 5.29 -2.37 10.05
CA LYS A 138 5.95 -1.50 9.07
C LYS A 138 5.48 -0.04 9.20
N ASP A 139 4.20 0.18 9.49
CA ASP A 139 3.66 1.52 9.73
C ASP A 139 4.19 2.16 11.01
N GLN A 140 4.25 1.39 12.09
CA GLN A 140 4.80 1.87 13.36
C GLN A 140 6.27 2.30 13.23
N ILE A 141 7.11 1.47 12.61
CA ILE A 141 8.53 1.78 12.39
C ILE A 141 8.66 3.07 11.56
N PHE A 142 7.88 3.18 10.49
CA PHE A 142 7.93 4.38 9.64
C PHE A 142 7.51 5.65 10.38
N ILE A 143 6.39 5.59 11.12
CA ILE A 143 5.88 6.73 11.89
C ILE A 143 6.89 7.12 12.97
N GLN A 144 7.47 6.17 13.68
CA GLN A 144 8.48 6.42 14.71
C GLN A 144 9.71 7.12 14.11
N ASN A 145 10.23 6.65 12.99
CA ASN A 145 11.36 7.27 12.32
C ASN A 145 11.03 8.70 11.86
N LEU A 146 9.84 8.92 11.29
CA LEU A 146 9.39 10.24 10.87
C LEU A 146 9.30 11.21 12.06
N PHE A 147 8.73 10.78 13.19
CA PHE A 147 8.65 11.61 14.40
C PHE A 147 10.04 11.94 14.94
N ASN A 148 10.95 10.98 14.99
CA ASN A 148 12.33 11.22 15.43
C ASN A 148 13.01 12.26 14.54
N GLU A 149 12.91 12.13 13.20
CA GLU A 149 13.47 13.11 12.27
C GLU A 149 12.90 14.52 12.49
N VAL A 150 11.58 14.63 12.73
CA VAL A 150 10.92 15.93 12.97
C VAL A 150 11.31 16.55 14.29
N ILE A 151 11.43 15.74 15.35
CA ILE A 151 11.89 16.20 16.67
C ILE A 151 13.34 16.68 16.58
N ASP A 152 14.23 15.89 15.99
CA ASP A 152 15.64 16.25 15.82
C ASP A 152 15.80 17.54 14.99
N LYS A 153 15.00 17.69 13.94
CA LYS A 153 14.94 18.94 13.17
C LYS A 153 14.48 20.11 14.04
N GLY A 154 13.41 19.91 14.83
CA GLY A 154 12.87 20.96 15.70
C GLY A 154 13.85 21.41 16.79
N ILE A 155 14.65 20.50 17.33
CA ILE A 155 15.73 20.81 18.28
C ILE A 155 16.84 21.63 17.59
N ARG A 156 17.28 21.17 16.41
CA ARG A 156 18.33 21.92 15.65
C ARG A 156 17.89 23.32 15.25
N ASP A 157 16.62 23.47 14.86
CA ASP A 157 16.05 24.75 14.43
C ASP A 157 15.59 25.64 15.61
N GLY A 158 15.74 25.17 16.87
CA GLY A 158 15.39 25.90 18.07
C GLY A 158 13.89 25.97 18.41
N TYR A 159 13.05 25.17 17.78
CA TYR A 159 11.62 25.08 18.08
C TYR A 159 11.32 24.16 19.26
N PHE A 160 12.16 23.14 19.51
CA PHE A 160 11.98 22.19 20.60
C PHE A 160 13.19 22.22 21.52
N ARG A 161 12.96 21.88 22.80
CA ARG A 161 14.04 21.69 23.76
C ARG A 161 14.66 20.30 23.61
N SER A 162 15.91 20.18 24.04
CA SER A 162 16.67 18.93 24.03
C SER A 162 16.54 18.11 25.31
N ASP A 163 15.86 18.66 26.34
CA ASP A 163 15.68 18.09 27.68
C ASP A 163 14.26 17.56 27.93
#